data_ea3ff55a54a4a3a27b7a3ba0e5fbc20c
#
_entry.id   ea3ff55a54a4a3a27b7a3ba0e5fbc20c
#
_cell.length_a   1.000
_cell.length_b   1.000
_cell.length_c   1.000
_cell.angle_alpha   90.00
_cell.angle_beta   90.00
_cell.angle_gamma   90.00
#
_symmetry.space_group_name_H-M   'P 1'
#
loop_
_entity.id
_entity.type
_entity.pdbx_description
1 polymer ?
#
loop_
_entity_poly.entity_id
_entity_poly.type
_entity_poly.pdbx_seq_one_letter_code
_entity_poly.pdbx_strand_id
1 'polypeptide(L)'
;GQNVRLASKLTNYEIDILTDKEDSERRQAEFKERTEILIKNLEVDETLGQLLVSEGFTSIEEISQSTPEKISKIDAIDEDTSKELISRSKETLLKEKEAIAQKLKELGVEDSLINLKGMTQGMLVILGQKNIKKLNDFADLSSDELIGGYDEIKGKKIRIEGYLEEFTLSRKEADDLIMAARNIVYK
;
A
#
# COMPACT_ATOMS: atom_id res chain seq x y z
N GLY A 1 19.38 36.76 -25.34
CA GLY A 1 18.39 36.07 -25.96
C GLY A 1 18.59 34.64 -26.44
N GLN A 2 19.34 34.39 -27.54
CA GLN A 2 19.47 33.02 -28.12
C GLN A 2 20.22 32.04 -27.21
N ASN A 3 21.23 32.51 -26.49
CA ASN A 3 22.05 31.64 -25.63
C ASN A 3 21.26 31.14 -24.40
N VAL A 4 20.34 31.92 -23.89
CA VAL A 4 19.46 31.51 -22.77
C VAL A 4 18.44 30.45 -23.22
N ARG A 5 17.91 30.58 -24.45
CA ARG A 5 17.00 29.59 -25.05
C ARG A 5 17.70 28.26 -25.35
N LEU A 6 18.96 28.27 -25.79
CA LEU A 6 19.78 27.09 -26.02
C LEU A 6 20.13 26.38 -24.70
N ALA A 7 20.51 27.13 -23.66
CA ALA A 7 20.81 26.59 -22.36
C ALA A 7 19.55 25.97 -21.70
N SER A 8 18.39 26.62 -21.85
CA SER A 8 17.10 26.08 -21.37
C SER A 8 16.66 24.82 -22.11
N LYS A 9 16.93 24.72 -23.42
CA LYS A 9 16.67 23.50 -24.19
C LYS A 9 17.59 22.34 -23.83
N LEU A 10 18.87 22.64 -23.58
CA LEU A 10 19.85 21.64 -23.17
C LEU A 10 19.61 21.12 -21.77
N THR A 11 19.24 21.98 -20.82
CA THR A 11 18.88 21.56 -19.46
C THR A 11 17.58 20.78 -19.40
N ASN A 12 16.58 21.12 -20.19
CA ASN A 12 15.36 20.31 -20.30
C ASN A 12 15.62 18.93 -20.91
N TYR A 13 16.52 18.84 -21.89
CA TYR A 13 16.88 17.57 -22.49
C TYR A 13 17.67 16.66 -21.54
N GLU A 14 18.56 17.22 -20.75
CA GLU A 14 19.26 16.46 -19.69
C GLU A 14 18.37 16.03 -18.56
N ILE A 15 17.40 16.86 -18.18
CA ILE A 15 16.39 16.50 -17.14
C ILE A 15 15.49 15.37 -17.64
N ASP A 16 15.05 15.40 -18.90
CA ASP A 16 14.23 14.35 -19.49
C ASP A 16 14.98 13.01 -19.60
N ILE A 17 16.27 13.03 -19.92
CA ILE A 17 17.10 11.81 -19.96
C ILE A 17 17.33 11.22 -18.56
N LEU A 18 17.52 12.05 -17.55
CA LEU A 18 17.70 11.62 -16.17
C LEU A 18 16.40 11.01 -15.62
N THR A 19 15.26 11.60 -15.89
CA THR A 19 13.94 11.06 -15.50
C THR A 19 13.64 9.74 -16.19
N ASP A 20 13.93 9.60 -17.48
CA ASP A 20 13.72 8.34 -18.19
C ASP A 20 14.61 7.21 -17.64
N LYS A 21 15.84 7.50 -17.27
CA LYS A 21 16.75 6.53 -16.66
C LYS A 21 16.30 6.14 -15.25
N GLU A 22 15.93 7.11 -14.44
CA GLU A 22 15.39 6.86 -13.09
C GLU A 22 14.08 6.07 -13.15
N ASP A 23 13.19 6.38 -14.07
CA ASP A 23 11.97 5.63 -14.30
C ASP A 23 12.22 4.20 -14.75
N SER A 24 13.21 3.99 -15.64
CA SER A 24 13.62 2.65 -16.08
C SER A 24 14.21 1.82 -14.93
N GLU A 25 15.10 2.41 -14.14
CA GLU A 25 15.68 1.74 -12.95
C GLU A 25 14.62 1.42 -11.91
N ARG A 26 13.68 2.33 -11.67
CA ARG A 26 12.54 2.11 -10.77
C ARG A 26 11.64 0.97 -11.24
N ARG A 27 11.29 0.90 -12.52
CA ARG A 27 10.50 -0.18 -13.10
C ARG A 27 11.19 -1.53 -13.00
N GLN A 28 12.49 -1.59 -13.21
CA GLN A 28 13.29 -2.80 -13.05
C GLN A 28 13.33 -3.26 -11.59
N ALA A 29 13.50 -2.33 -10.64
CA ALA A 29 13.46 -2.62 -9.21
C ALA A 29 12.09 -3.11 -8.76
N GLU A 30 11.01 -2.46 -9.20
CA GLU A 30 9.63 -2.89 -8.93
C GLU A 30 9.33 -4.27 -9.52
N PHE A 31 9.76 -4.55 -10.74
CA PHE A 31 9.60 -5.84 -11.39
C PHE A 31 10.29 -6.96 -10.59
N LYS A 32 11.52 -6.71 -10.17
CA LYS A 32 12.30 -7.65 -9.35
C LYS A 32 11.63 -7.89 -8.00
N GLU A 33 11.22 -6.84 -7.31
CA GLU A 33 10.54 -6.93 -6.01
C GLU A 33 9.24 -7.73 -6.10
N ARG A 34 8.40 -7.44 -7.10
CA ARG A 34 7.15 -8.17 -7.34
C ARG A 34 7.40 -9.65 -7.67
N THR A 35 8.42 -9.93 -8.47
CA THR A 35 8.83 -11.29 -8.79
C THR A 35 9.27 -12.04 -7.53
N GLU A 36 10.09 -11.44 -6.69
CA GLU A 36 10.55 -12.04 -5.43
C GLU A 36 9.39 -12.32 -4.47
N ILE A 37 8.42 -11.42 -4.38
CA ILE A 37 7.21 -11.61 -3.56
C ILE A 37 6.41 -12.82 -4.04
N LEU A 38 6.20 -12.96 -5.35
CA LEU A 38 5.48 -14.11 -5.92
C LEU A 38 6.25 -15.42 -5.71
N ILE A 39 7.55 -15.42 -5.93
CA ILE A 39 8.42 -16.59 -5.71
C ILE A 39 8.32 -17.07 -4.27
N LYS A 40 8.45 -16.15 -3.33
CA LYS A 40 8.44 -16.46 -1.89
C LYS A 40 7.08 -16.97 -1.41
N ASN A 41 6.00 -16.34 -1.84
CA ASN A 41 4.66 -16.63 -1.34
C ASN A 41 3.98 -17.79 -2.06
N LEU A 42 4.27 -17.99 -3.33
CA LEU A 42 3.70 -19.06 -4.14
C LEU A 42 4.63 -20.28 -4.26
N GLU A 43 5.86 -20.19 -3.76
CA GLU A 43 6.87 -21.25 -3.88
C GLU A 43 7.10 -21.69 -5.34
N VAL A 44 7.16 -20.70 -6.24
CA VAL A 44 7.37 -20.91 -7.68
C VAL A 44 8.81 -20.58 -8.07
N ASP A 45 9.22 -21.06 -9.25
CA ASP A 45 10.52 -20.76 -9.83
C ASP A 45 10.61 -19.28 -10.23
N GLU A 46 11.84 -18.77 -10.30
CA GLU A 46 12.11 -17.40 -10.76
C GLU A 46 11.53 -17.15 -12.16
N THR A 47 11.69 -18.11 -13.07
CA THR A 47 11.16 -18.04 -14.44
C THR A 47 9.64 -17.90 -14.43
N LEU A 48 8.93 -18.67 -13.62
CA LEU A 48 7.48 -18.62 -13.51
C LEU A 48 7.02 -17.32 -12.83
N GLY A 49 7.73 -16.87 -11.81
CA GLY A 49 7.46 -15.58 -11.16
C GLY A 49 7.63 -14.40 -12.12
N GLN A 50 8.70 -14.36 -12.90
CA GLN A 50 8.93 -13.34 -13.94
C GLN A 50 7.86 -13.38 -15.04
N LEU A 51 7.45 -14.57 -15.45
CA LEU A 51 6.41 -14.75 -16.46
C LEU A 51 5.06 -14.22 -15.96
N LEU A 52 4.67 -14.51 -14.74
CA LEU A 52 3.44 -14.01 -14.13
C LEU A 52 3.44 -12.48 -14.05
N VAL A 53 4.53 -11.89 -13.61
CA VAL A 53 4.64 -10.42 -13.54
C VAL A 53 4.61 -9.77 -14.92
N SER A 54 5.26 -10.36 -15.92
CA SER A 54 5.25 -9.85 -17.30
C SER A 54 3.87 -9.90 -17.94
N GLU A 55 3.03 -10.86 -17.55
CA GLU A 55 1.63 -11.00 -18.01
C GLU A 55 0.64 -10.15 -17.21
N GLY A 56 1.12 -9.34 -16.28
CA GLY A 56 0.32 -8.40 -15.52
C GLY A 56 -0.14 -8.88 -14.14
N PHE A 57 0.23 -10.09 -13.72
CA PHE A 57 -0.03 -10.59 -12.38
C PHE A 57 1.04 -10.10 -11.41
N THR A 58 0.85 -8.91 -10.88
CA THR A 58 1.83 -8.22 -10.04
C THR A 58 1.64 -8.44 -8.54
N SER A 59 0.50 -8.99 -8.13
CA SER A 59 0.17 -9.26 -6.74
C SER A 59 -0.49 -10.62 -6.56
N ILE A 60 -0.43 -11.13 -5.34
CA ILE A 60 -1.06 -12.39 -4.93
C ILE A 60 -2.58 -12.28 -5.03
N GLU A 61 -3.14 -11.10 -4.70
CA GLU A 61 -4.56 -10.81 -4.79
C GLU A 61 -5.08 -10.96 -6.22
N GLU A 62 -4.36 -10.46 -7.21
CA GLU A 62 -4.73 -10.58 -8.62
C GLU A 62 -4.77 -12.04 -9.07
N ILE A 63 -3.81 -12.86 -8.64
CA ILE A 63 -3.78 -14.29 -8.91
C ILE A 63 -4.94 -15.00 -8.22
N SER A 64 -5.22 -14.68 -6.97
CA SER A 64 -6.31 -15.30 -6.19
C SER A 64 -7.70 -15.03 -6.77
N GLN A 65 -7.88 -13.87 -7.40
CA GLN A 65 -9.13 -13.45 -8.04
C GLN A 65 -9.24 -13.88 -9.50
N SER A 66 -8.15 -14.34 -10.08
CA SER A 66 -8.11 -14.83 -11.46
C SER A 66 -8.79 -16.19 -11.59
N THR A 67 -9.12 -16.54 -12.83
CA THR A 67 -9.61 -17.88 -13.18
C THR A 67 -8.46 -18.74 -13.72
N PRO A 68 -8.52 -20.07 -13.55
CA PRO A 68 -7.53 -20.98 -14.13
C PRO A 68 -7.36 -20.81 -15.64
N GLU A 69 -8.44 -20.51 -16.33
CA GLU A 69 -8.45 -20.28 -17.79
C GLU A 69 -7.65 -19.04 -18.22
N LYS A 70 -7.60 -18.01 -17.38
CA LYS A 70 -6.81 -16.80 -17.65
C LYS A 70 -5.32 -17.06 -17.48
N ILE A 71 -4.95 -17.76 -16.41
CA ILE A 71 -3.56 -18.07 -16.09
C ILE A 71 -3.00 -19.11 -17.04
N SER A 72 -3.80 -20.10 -17.43
CA SER A 72 -3.41 -21.15 -18.40
C SER A 72 -3.25 -20.64 -19.84
N LYS A 73 -3.68 -19.44 -20.16
CA LYS A 73 -3.36 -18.77 -21.43
C LYS A 73 -1.90 -18.34 -21.52
N ILE A 74 -1.22 -18.26 -20.40
CA ILE A 74 0.20 -17.94 -20.35
C ILE A 74 0.96 -19.18 -20.83
N ASP A 75 1.82 -19.01 -21.82
CA ASP A 75 2.69 -20.09 -22.30
C ASP A 75 3.48 -20.69 -21.15
N ALA A 76 3.63 -22.01 -21.14
CA ALA A 76 4.28 -22.80 -20.10
C ALA A 76 3.52 -22.99 -18.77
N ILE A 77 2.29 -22.50 -18.65
CA ILE A 77 1.43 -22.75 -17.48
C ILE A 77 0.22 -23.57 -17.95
N ASP A 78 0.07 -24.77 -17.38
CA ASP A 78 -1.10 -25.61 -17.63
C ASP A 78 -2.26 -25.28 -16.67
N GLU A 79 -3.43 -25.88 -16.90
CA GLU A 79 -4.62 -25.63 -16.08
C GLU A 79 -4.44 -26.11 -14.64
N ASP A 80 -3.75 -27.23 -14.41
CA ASP A 80 -3.51 -27.78 -13.08
C ASP A 80 -2.56 -26.88 -12.29
N THR A 81 -1.50 -26.37 -12.90
CA THR A 81 -0.60 -25.40 -12.32
C THR A 81 -1.34 -24.08 -11.99
N SER A 82 -2.24 -23.65 -12.89
CA SER A 82 -3.05 -22.46 -12.67
C SER A 82 -3.96 -22.59 -11.44
N LYS A 83 -4.62 -23.73 -11.28
CA LYS A 83 -5.45 -24.04 -10.11
C LYS A 83 -4.64 -24.04 -8.83
N GLU A 84 -3.44 -24.63 -8.87
CA GLU A 84 -2.54 -24.67 -7.72
C GLU A 84 -2.05 -23.27 -7.33
N LEU A 85 -1.66 -22.44 -8.29
CA LEU A 85 -1.27 -21.05 -8.06
C LEU A 85 -2.40 -20.23 -7.40
N ILE A 86 -3.62 -20.38 -7.87
CA ILE A 86 -4.79 -19.72 -7.27
C ILE A 86 -5.04 -20.21 -5.85
N SER A 87 -4.95 -21.52 -5.62
CA SER A 87 -5.13 -22.12 -4.30
C SER A 87 -4.07 -21.62 -3.31
N ARG A 88 -2.81 -21.61 -3.70
CA ARG A 88 -1.69 -21.10 -2.88
C ARG A 88 -1.84 -19.61 -2.59
N SER A 89 -2.28 -18.83 -3.57
CA SER A 89 -2.53 -17.40 -3.39
C SER A 89 -3.61 -17.14 -2.35
N LYS A 90 -4.73 -17.87 -2.41
CA LYS A 90 -5.81 -17.77 -1.44
C LYS A 90 -5.36 -18.18 -0.04
N GLU A 91 -4.58 -19.25 0.07
CA GLU A 91 -4.04 -19.70 1.36
C GLU A 91 -3.07 -18.68 1.96
N THR A 92 -2.19 -18.10 1.16
CA THR A 92 -1.25 -17.06 1.60
C THR A 92 -1.99 -15.82 2.10
N LEU A 93 -3.00 -15.34 1.37
CA LEU A 93 -3.83 -14.20 1.78
C LEU A 93 -4.59 -14.48 3.07
N LEU A 94 -5.10 -15.70 3.24
CA LEU A 94 -5.78 -16.11 4.47
C LEU A 94 -4.82 -16.10 5.66
N LYS A 95 -3.62 -16.65 5.51
CA LYS A 95 -2.57 -16.64 6.55
C LYS A 95 -2.15 -15.23 6.93
N GLU A 96 -1.95 -14.34 5.95
CA GLU A 96 -1.63 -12.94 6.20
C GLU A 96 -2.75 -12.23 6.96
N LYS A 97 -3.99 -12.45 6.56
CA LYS A 97 -5.17 -11.88 7.23
C LYS A 97 -5.30 -12.37 8.67
N GLU A 98 -5.10 -13.65 8.91
CA GLU A 98 -5.11 -14.23 10.26
C GLU A 98 -3.97 -13.69 11.13
N ALA A 99 -2.75 -13.56 10.56
CA ALA A 99 -1.60 -12.99 11.26
C ALA A 99 -1.83 -11.52 11.65
N ILE A 100 -2.43 -10.72 10.78
CA ILE A 100 -2.79 -9.33 11.08
C ILE A 100 -3.89 -9.28 12.13
N ALA A 101 -4.92 -10.11 12.03
CA ALA A 101 -5.97 -10.19 13.04
C ALA A 101 -5.43 -10.57 14.43
N GLN A 102 -4.49 -11.51 14.49
CA GLN A 102 -3.80 -11.88 15.72
C GLN A 102 -2.99 -10.70 16.29
N LYS A 103 -2.25 -9.99 15.44
CA LYS A 103 -1.47 -8.82 15.83
C LYS A 103 -2.36 -7.70 16.38
N LEU A 104 -3.52 -7.46 15.78
CA LEU A 104 -4.50 -6.48 16.27
C LEU A 104 -5.06 -6.86 17.64
N LYS A 105 -5.32 -8.16 17.88
CA LYS A 105 -5.72 -8.65 19.22
C LYS A 105 -4.63 -8.47 20.26
N GLU A 106 -3.37 -8.75 19.92
CA GLU A 106 -2.22 -8.54 20.80
C GLU A 106 -2.02 -7.06 21.16
N LEU A 107 -2.24 -6.17 20.19
CA LEU A 107 -2.21 -4.72 20.41
C LEU A 107 -3.41 -4.21 21.22
N GLY A 108 -4.49 -4.99 21.33
CA GLY A 108 -5.71 -4.62 22.05
C GLY A 108 -6.59 -3.62 21.30
N VAL A 109 -6.58 -3.65 19.99
CA VAL A 109 -7.45 -2.81 19.14
C VAL A 109 -8.88 -3.29 19.22
N GLU A 110 -9.82 -2.39 19.49
CA GLU A 110 -11.24 -2.71 19.59
C GLU A 110 -11.88 -3.01 18.23
N ASP A 111 -12.84 -3.95 18.22
CA ASP A 111 -13.59 -4.33 17.01
C ASP A 111 -14.34 -3.14 16.41
N SER A 112 -14.77 -2.19 17.21
CA SER A 112 -15.42 -0.96 16.79
C SER A 112 -14.53 -0.12 15.86
N LEU A 113 -13.23 -0.05 16.14
CA LEU A 113 -12.24 0.61 15.29
C LEU A 113 -11.90 -0.23 14.06
N ILE A 114 -11.79 -1.55 14.22
CA ILE A 114 -11.51 -2.49 13.13
C ILE A 114 -12.61 -2.43 12.05
N ASN A 115 -13.86 -2.32 12.46
CA ASN A 115 -15.02 -2.27 11.56
C ASN A 115 -15.33 -0.87 11.01
N LEU A 116 -14.53 0.13 11.32
CA LEU A 116 -14.74 1.48 10.81
C LEU A 116 -14.57 1.52 9.29
N LYS A 117 -15.59 2.05 8.61
CA LYS A 117 -15.58 2.16 7.15
C LYS A 117 -14.44 3.05 6.65
N GLY A 118 -13.66 2.53 5.72
CA GLY A 118 -12.49 3.21 5.15
C GLY A 118 -11.17 2.93 5.87
N MET A 119 -11.22 2.21 7.00
CA MET A 119 -10.03 1.79 7.73
C MET A 119 -9.42 0.53 7.10
N THR A 120 -8.11 0.55 6.86
CA THR A 120 -7.36 -0.62 6.38
C THR A 120 -6.66 -1.34 7.54
N GLN A 121 -6.32 -2.61 7.33
CA GLN A 121 -5.60 -3.40 8.34
C GLN A 121 -4.23 -2.80 8.68
N GLY A 122 -3.50 -2.28 7.68
CA GLY A 122 -2.23 -1.60 7.89
C GLY A 122 -2.36 -0.36 8.77
N MET A 123 -3.37 0.46 8.54
CA MET A 123 -3.68 1.63 9.37
C MET A 123 -3.97 1.23 10.82
N LEU A 124 -4.77 0.18 11.03
CA LEU A 124 -5.10 -0.34 12.35
C LEU A 124 -3.88 -0.80 13.14
N VAL A 125 -2.94 -1.49 12.49
CA VAL A 125 -1.69 -1.93 13.10
C VAL A 125 -0.87 -0.74 13.58
N ILE A 126 -0.71 0.29 12.75
CA ILE A 126 0.05 1.49 13.10
C ILE A 126 -0.64 2.26 14.23
N LEU A 127 -1.96 2.45 14.16
CA LEU A 127 -2.73 3.10 15.22
C LEU A 127 -2.60 2.35 16.54
N GLY A 128 -2.69 1.02 16.52
CA GLY A 128 -2.48 0.18 17.70
C GLY A 128 -1.09 0.31 18.30
N GLN A 129 -0.05 0.40 17.48
CA GLN A 129 1.33 0.64 17.91
C GLN A 129 1.51 2.04 18.53
N LYS A 130 0.78 3.02 18.06
CA LYS A 130 0.74 4.39 18.58
C LYS A 130 -0.23 4.58 19.75
N ASN A 131 -0.74 3.47 20.29
CA ASN A 131 -1.65 3.43 21.42
C ASN A 131 -3.07 3.98 21.17
N ILE A 132 -3.45 4.13 19.92
CA ILE A 132 -4.81 4.47 19.49
C ILE A 132 -5.56 3.16 19.22
N LYS A 133 -6.28 2.67 20.22
CA LYS A 133 -6.86 1.33 20.23
C LYS A 133 -8.37 1.33 20.20
N LYS A 134 -8.97 2.42 20.63
CA LYS A 134 -10.43 2.59 20.75
C LYS A 134 -10.96 3.53 19.68
N LEU A 135 -12.22 3.30 19.32
CA LEU A 135 -12.91 4.19 18.38
C LEU A 135 -13.01 5.64 18.92
N ASN A 136 -13.16 5.79 20.24
CA ASN A 136 -13.18 7.10 20.90
C ASN A 136 -11.84 7.82 20.74
N ASP A 137 -10.72 7.12 20.97
CA ASP A 137 -9.38 7.69 20.82
C ASP A 137 -9.14 8.19 19.39
N PHE A 138 -9.65 7.45 18.42
CA PHE A 138 -9.57 7.83 17.00
C PHE A 138 -10.49 9.01 16.65
N ALA A 139 -11.70 9.05 17.21
CA ALA A 139 -12.67 10.14 17.01
C ALA A 139 -12.19 11.48 17.58
N ASP A 140 -11.37 11.43 18.62
CA ASP A 140 -10.79 12.61 19.26
C ASP A 140 -9.61 13.22 18.47
N LEU A 141 -9.06 12.49 17.49
CA LEU A 141 -7.97 12.97 16.65
C LEU A 141 -8.43 14.06 15.68
N SER A 142 -7.48 14.91 15.29
CA SER A 142 -7.64 15.84 14.18
C SER A 142 -7.05 15.26 12.88
N SER A 143 -7.47 15.79 11.74
CA SER A 143 -6.92 15.40 10.45
C SER A 143 -5.43 15.68 10.35
N ASP A 144 -4.95 16.75 10.97
CA ASP A 144 -3.53 17.12 10.99
C ASP A 144 -2.69 16.12 11.82
N GLU A 145 -3.27 15.52 12.85
CA GLU A 145 -2.62 14.43 13.61
C GLU A 145 -2.56 13.12 12.82
N LEU A 146 -3.49 12.88 11.90
CA LEU A 146 -3.46 11.69 11.05
C LEU A 146 -2.47 11.80 9.90
N ILE A 147 -2.51 12.92 9.16
CA ILE A 147 -1.71 13.08 7.93
C ILE A 147 -0.39 13.81 8.15
N GLY A 148 -0.20 14.39 9.32
CA GLY A 148 0.92 15.30 9.60
C GLY A 148 0.65 16.72 9.13
N GLY A 149 1.30 17.66 9.74
CA GLY A 149 1.11 19.08 9.44
C GLY A 149 2.17 19.94 10.11
N TYR A 150 1.90 21.22 10.12
CA TYR A 150 2.71 22.18 10.86
C TYR A 150 1.84 22.84 11.92
N ASP A 151 2.30 22.83 13.14
CA ASP A 151 1.69 23.57 14.24
C ASP A 151 2.57 24.74 14.64
N GLU A 152 1.97 25.79 15.16
CA GLU A 152 2.68 26.98 15.64
C GLU A 152 2.73 26.97 17.16
N ILE A 153 3.86 26.46 17.70
CA ILE A 153 4.09 26.46 19.13
C ILE A 153 5.08 27.58 19.48
N LYS A 154 4.64 28.55 20.26
CA LYS A 154 5.44 29.71 20.70
C LYS A 154 6.06 30.51 19.54
N GLY A 155 5.31 30.69 18.43
CA GLY A 155 5.78 31.46 17.27
C GLY A 155 6.79 30.74 16.38
N LYS A 156 6.98 29.44 16.57
CA LYS A 156 7.78 28.59 15.70
C LYS A 156 6.90 27.52 15.04
N LYS A 157 6.99 27.42 13.71
CA LYS A 157 6.37 26.31 12.97
C LYS A 157 7.15 25.02 13.27
N ILE A 158 6.49 24.10 13.93
CA ILE A 158 7.01 22.77 14.22
C ILE A 158 6.26 21.76 13.35
N ARG A 159 6.98 20.88 12.68
CA ARG A 159 6.38 19.79 11.95
C ARG A 159 5.88 18.73 12.92
N ILE A 160 4.62 18.34 12.78
CA ILE A 160 4.03 17.22 13.47
C ILE A 160 3.94 16.06 12.49
N GLU A 161 4.51 14.93 12.87
CA GLU A 161 4.37 13.69 12.09
C GLU A 161 2.97 13.12 12.27
N GLY A 162 2.31 12.80 11.15
CA GLY A 162 1.00 12.18 11.16
C GLY A 162 1.07 10.70 11.52
N TYR A 163 0.10 10.21 12.28
CA TYR A 163 0.01 8.80 12.63
C TYR A 163 -0.12 7.87 11.40
N LEU A 164 -0.78 8.36 10.35
CA LEU A 164 -1.00 7.65 9.08
C LEU A 164 -0.31 8.35 7.90
N GLU A 165 0.74 9.12 8.14
CA GLU A 165 1.48 9.85 7.10
C GLU A 165 2.01 8.92 6.00
N GLU A 166 2.42 7.70 6.36
CA GLU A 166 2.91 6.68 5.43
C GLU A 166 1.88 6.24 4.38
N PHE A 167 0.60 6.37 4.67
CA PHE A 167 -0.49 6.01 3.74
C PHE A 167 -0.86 7.13 2.76
N THR A 168 -0.18 8.27 2.83
CA THR A 168 -0.39 9.41 1.92
C THR A 168 -1.87 9.81 1.75
N LEU A 169 -2.63 9.78 2.85
CA LEU A 169 -4.03 10.16 2.86
C LEU A 169 -4.18 11.66 2.53
N SER A 170 -5.18 11.98 1.73
CA SER A 170 -5.61 13.36 1.55
C SER A 170 -6.31 13.87 2.82
N ARG A 171 -6.32 15.19 3.01
CA ARG A 171 -7.03 15.82 4.14
C ARG A 171 -8.51 15.43 4.18
N LYS A 172 -9.13 15.33 3.01
CA LYS A 172 -10.52 14.91 2.86
C LYS A 172 -10.75 13.48 3.35
N GLU A 173 -9.88 12.57 2.96
CA GLU A 173 -9.96 11.16 3.41
C GLU A 173 -9.77 11.04 4.93
N ALA A 174 -8.83 11.78 5.50
CA ALA A 174 -8.62 11.84 6.94
C ALA A 174 -9.86 12.42 7.67
N ASP A 175 -10.42 13.52 7.16
CA ASP A 175 -11.65 14.11 7.69
C ASP A 175 -12.83 13.13 7.63
N ASP A 176 -13.01 12.45 6.51
CA ASP A 176 -14.08 11.45 6.31
C ASP A 176 -13.97 10.29 7.30
N LEU A 177 -12.75 9.79 7.56
CA LEU A 177 -12.49 8.74 8.55
C LEU A 177 -12.83 9.20 9.97
N ILE A 178 -12.37 10.38 10.36
CA ILE A 178 -12.61 10.95 11.69
C ILE A 178 -14.11 11.24 11.87
N MET A 179 -14.76 11.80 10.87
CA MET A 179 -16.20 12.07 10.92
C MET A 179 -17.02 10.80 11.00
N ALA A 180 -16.61 9.73 10.29
CA ALA A 180 -17.24 8.42 10.40
C ALA A 180 -17.14 7.87 11.83
N ALA A 181 -15.98 8.00 12.47
CA ALA A 181 -15.79 7.60 13.86
C ALA A 181 -16.64 8.44 14.82
N ARG A 182 -16.64 9.76 14.68
CA ARG A 182 -17.44 10.70 15.48
C ARG A 182 -18.94 10.41 15.38
N ASN A 183 -19.43 10.09 14.20
CA ASN A 183 -20.82 9.76 13.98
C ASN A 183 -21.26 8.49 14.70
N ILE A 184 -20.34 7.60 15.01
CA ILE A 184 -20.61 6.36 15.77
C ILE A 184 -20.51 6.63 17.29
N VAL A 185 -19.50 7.39 17.69
CA VAL A 185 -19.17 7.66 19.11
C VAL A 185 -20.14 8.66 19.75
N TYR A 186 -20.51 9.71 19.03
CA TYR A 186 -21.29 10.85 19.54
C TYR A 186 -22.76 10.86 19.04
N LYS A 187 -23.24 9.71 18.61
CA LYS A 187 -24.63 9.50 18.22
C LYS A 187 -25.53 9.15 19.45
#